data_e96f2fbbd0734e5fcf36d85ef1a64af3
#
_entry.id   e96f2fbbd0734e5fcf36d85ef1a64af3
#
_cell.length_a   1.000
_cell.length_b   1.000
_cell.length_c   1.000
_cell.angle_alpha   90.00
_cell.angle_beta   90.00
_cell.angle_gamma   90.00
#
_symmetry.space_group_name_H-M   'P 1'
#
loop_
_entity.id
_entity.type
_entity.pdbx_description
1 polymer ?
#
loop_
_entity_poly.entity_id
_entity_poly.type
_entity_poly.pdbx_seq_one_letter_code
_entity_poly.pdbx_strand_id
1 'polypeptide(L)'
;MAIFSYRARDKAGALVMGICEAENKAAAEISLDRMGLIPLSVNPARKTIKFPDISSLLQRITPEDIILFSRQLATLFTAGIPLTRALFTLEVQLVNKKFTDIIKRVREDVEGGSTFAHALQEHPQVFDETYHSMVEAGEAGGILDDILDRLATMKEKIQEINSKVKSATLYPKIVVGAIIIAIIILVTFAIPQFAKLYSGFNVPLPLPTRILIVISNLFTSYWYLVAVLIIAPILIFRWYIRTEKGHYNWDKFKLAIPIFGLFSLKVTMSRFARVFGALYKSGLPILQSLDIVSRVVDNKLISKSIKDIETDVRGGKSLSELMDQARLFPPMVVQMVKVGEDTGALDEMLEKVAQYYDQDVDYTIRNLTTILEPVLLVFIFGMVLFLALALFLPMWDIVKFTRR
;
A
#
# COMPACT_ATOMS: atom_id res chain seq x y z
N MET A 1 9.58 -27.36 -42.04
CA MET A 1 10.86 -27.83 -41.50
C MET A 1 10.72 -28.01 -39.98
N ALA A 2 11.26 -29.08 -39.40
CA ALA A 2 11.21 -29.31 -37.97
C ALA A 2 12.48 -28.74 -37.32
N ILE A 3 12.35 -28.23 -36.07
CA ILE A 3 13.48 -27.66 -35.33
C ILE A 3 14.07 -28.76 -34.47
N PHE A 4 15.38 -28.95 -34.54
CA PHE A 4 16.14 -29.92 -33.75
C PHE A 4 17.12 -29.19 -32.83
N SER A 5 17.19 -29.60 -31.58
CA SER A 5 18.26 -29.19 -30.64
C SER A 5 19.40 -30.19 -30.75
N TYR A 6 20.64 -29.70 -30.87
CA TYR A 6 21.81 -30.57 -30.97
C TYR A 6 22.85 -30.28 -29.90
N ARG A 7 23.59 -31.31 -29.58
CA ARG A 7 24.87 -31.26 -28.88
C ARG A 7 25.91 -31.87 -29.79
N ALA A 8 26.95 -31.12 -30.09
CA ALA A 8 28.02 -31.55 -31.00
C ALA A 8 29.38 -31.13 -30.43
N ARG A 9 30.44 -31.76 -30.92
CA ARG A 9 31.83 -31.30 -30.67
C ARG A 9 32.40 -30.66 -31.93
N ASP A 10 33.13 -29.57 -31.72
CA ASP A 10 33.92 -28.99 -32.80
C ASP A 10 35.24 -29.75 -33.02
N LYS A 11 36.02 -29.39 -34.05
CA LYS A 11 37.33 -30.00 -34.34
C LYS A 11 38.37 -29.81 -33.23
N ALA A 12 38.16 -28.86 -32.32
CA ALA A 12 39.02 -28.59 -31.15
C ALA A 12 38.58 -29.37 -29.90
N GLY A 13 37.46 -30.18 -30.01
CA GLY A 13 36.94 -31.01 -28.90
C GLY A 13 35.97 -30.25 -27.98
N ALA A 14 35.69 -28.95 -28.21
CA ALA A 14 34.79 -28.18 -27.41
C ALA A 14 33.33 -28.57 -27.68
N LEU A 15 32.49 -28.52 -26.63
CA LEU A 15 31.08 -28.89 -26.69
C LEU A 15 30.26 -27.69 -27.17
N VAL A 16 29.62 -27.84 -28.33
CA VAL A 16 28.74 -26.84 -28.93
C VAL A 16 27.31 -27.29 -28.85
N MET A 17 26.43 -26.47 -28.32
CA MET A 17 24.99 -26.70 -28.26
C MET A 17 24.26 -25.64 -29.09
N GLY A 18 23.23 -26.05 -29.84
CA GLY A 18 22.46 -25.12 -30.66
C GLY A 18 21.16 -25.73 -31.15
N ILE A 19 20.50 -25.00 -32.01
CA ILE A 19 19.30 -25.44 -32.74
C ILE A 19 19.57 -25.37 -34.25
N CYS A 20 19.06 -26.34 -34.99
CA CYS A 20 19.11 -26.34 -36.43
C CYS A 20 17.72 -26.71 -37.01
N GLU A 21 17.40 -26.17 -38.18
CA GLU A 21 16.19 -26.52 -38.91
C GLU A 21 16.52 -27.60 -39.96
N ALA A 22 15.76 -28.68 -39.92
CA ALA A 22 15.91 -29.77 -40.91
C ALA A 22 14.56 -30.45 -41.14
N GLU A 23 14.45 -31.18 -42.25
CA GLU A 23 13.24 -31.97 -42.54
C GLU A 23 13.08 -33.20 -41.65
N ASN A 24 14.20 -33.81 -41.29
CA ASN A 24 14.24 -34.95 -40.39
C ASN A 24 15.58 -35.01 -39.63
N LYS A 25 15.69 -35.93 -38.66
CA LYS A 25 16.86 -36.07 -37.79
C LYS A 25 18.15 -36.36 -38.62
N ALA A 26 18.05 -37.18 -39.66
CA ALA A 26 19.20 -37.51 -40.51
C ALA A 26 19.70 -36.31 -41.31
N ALA A 27 18.80 -35.48 -41.81
CA ALA A 27 19.15 -34.20 -42.46
C ALA A 27 19.79 -33.19 -41.53
N ALA A 28 19.38 -33.16 -40.25
CA ALA A 28 20.03 -32.34 -39.21
C ALA A 28 21.45 -32.81 -38.92
N GLU A 29 21.69 -34.13 -38.80
CA GLU A 29 23.01 -34.71 -38.59
C GLU A 29 23.96 -34.43 -39.77
N ILE A 30 23.50 -34.57 -41.02
CA ILE A 30 24.27 -34.22 -42.23
C ILE A 30 24.60 -32.72 -42.27
N SER A 31 23.68 -31.86 -41.87
CA SER A 31 23.91 -30.41 -41.84
C SER A 31 24.98 -30.05 -40.83
N LEU A 32 24.97 -30.69 -39.65
CA LEU A 32 25.97 -30.48 -38.60
C LEU A 32 27.36 -30.97 -39.03
N ASP A 33 27.43 -32.12 -39.70
CA ASP A 33 28.68 -32.66 -40.22
C ASP A 33 29.31 -31.73 -41.29
N ARG A 34 28.48 -31.12 -42.15
CA ARG A 34 28.92 -30.07 -43.13
C ARG A 34 29.48 -28.85 -42.43
N MET A 35 28.99 -28.51 -41.24
CA MET A 35 29.53 -27.42 -40.44
C MET A 35 30.78 -27.80 -39.66
N GLY A 36 31.28 -29.03 -39.82
CA GLY A 36 32.46 -29.55 -39.09
C GLY A 36 32.21 -29.88 -37.62
N LEU A 37 30.95 -30.06 -37.27
CA LEU A 37 30.53 -30.43 -35.89
C LEU A 37 30.16 -31.91 -35.86
N ILE A 38 30.77 -32.64 -34.96
CA ILE A 38 30.47 -34.05 -34.71
C ILE A 38 29.27 -34.15 -33.79
N PRO A 39 28.06 -34.58 -34.27
CA PRO A 39 26.86 -34.62 -33.46
C PRO A 39 26.95 -35.70 -32.41
N LEU A 40 26.78 -35.37 -31.12
CA LEU A 40 26.68 -36.29 -30.00
C LEU A 40 25.22 -36.68 -29.71
N SER A 41 24.29 -35.72 -29.88
CA SER A 41 22.86 -35.99 -29.78
C SER A 41 22.08 -34.97 -30.59
N VAL A 42 21.07 -35.42 -31.34
CA VAL A 42 20.13 -34.62 -32.09
C VAL A 42 18.72 -35.07 -31.66
N ASN A 43 17.99 -34.17 -31.04
CA ASN A 43 16.62 -34.41 -30.55
C ASN A 43 15.66 -33.37 -31.16
N PRO A 44 14.41 -33.77 -31.48
CA PRO A 44 13.43 -32.78 -31.87
C PRO A 44 13.30 -31.73 -30.75
N ALA A 45 13.52 -30.45 -31.09
CA ALA A 45 13.35 -29.39 -30.14
C ALA A 45 11.87 -29.38 -29.73
N ARG A 46 11.58 -29.81 -28.49
CA ARG A 46 10.29 -29.52 -27.89
C ARG A 46 10.13 -28.00 -27.96
N LYS A 47 9.07 -27.53 -28.63
CA LYS A 47 8.63 -26.16 -28.49
C LYS A 47 8.51 -25.92 -26.99
N THR A 48 9.54 -25.37 -26.37
CA THR A 48 9.38 -24.74 -25.08
C THR A 48 8.39 -23.63 -25.35
N ILE A 49 7.14 -23.86 -24.98
CA ILE A 49 6.18 -22.79 -24.82
C ILE A 49 6.88 -21.87 -23.83
N LYS A 50 7.47 -20.78 -24.33
CA LYS A 50 7.86 -19.67 -23.48
C LYS A 50 6.53 -19.19 -22.90
N PHE A 51 6.18 -19.71 -21.73
CA PHE A 51 5.15 -19.08 -20.94
C PHE A 51 5.60 -17.63 -20.83
N PRO A 52 4.75 -16.66 -21.22
CA PRO A 52 5.07 -15.27 -20.96
C PRO A 52 5.41 -15.21 -19.48
N ASP A 53 6.50 -14.57 -19.16
CA ASP A 53 7.04 -14.51 -17.80
C ASP A 53 5.96 -13.88 -16.93
N ILE A 54 5.14 -14.74 -16.29
CA ILE A 54 3.97 -14.33 -15.48
C ILE A 54 4.45 -13.42 -14.35
N SER A 55 5.73 -13.54 -13.95
CA SER A 55 6.36 -12.66 -12.99
C SER A 55 6.42 -11.21 -13.49
N SER A 56 6.63 -10.99 -14.77
CA SER A 56 6.67 -9.63 -15.37
C SER A 56 5.29 -8.98 -15.46
N LEU A 57 4.22 -9.78 -15.61
CA LEU A 57 2.83 -9.29 -15.59
C LEU A 57 2.35 -8.91 -14.18
N LEU A 58 2.92 -9.56 -13.15
CA LEU A 58 2.60 -9.33 -11.73
C LEU A 58 3.46 -8.23 -11.08
N GLN A 59 4.51 -7.75 -11.73
CA GLN A 59 5.33 -6.67 -11.18
C GLN A 59 4.52 -5.38 -11.12
N ARG A 60 4.15 -4.98 -9.91
CA ARG A 60 3.58 -3.66 -9.64
C ARG A 60 4.72 -2.68 -9.42
N ILE A 61 4.58 -1.47 -9.95
CA ILE A 61 5.46 -0.36 -9.61
C ILE A 61 5.12 0.04 -8.17
N THR A 62 6.11 0.03 -7.31
CA THR A 62 5.94 0.37 -5.89
C THR A 62 6.22 1.86 -5.65
N PRO A 63 5.69 2.45 -4.58
CA PRO A 63 6.06 3.82 -4.19
C PRO A 63 7.57 3.97 -4.00
N GLU A 64 8.25 2.93 -3.51
CA GLU A 64 9.69 2.89 -3.33
C GLU A 64 10.46 3.01 -4.64
N ASP A 65 9.95 2.39 -5.73
CA ASP A 65 10.54 2.51 -7.07
C ASP A 65 10.51 3.96 -7.55
N ILE A 66 9.35 4.64 -7.34
CA ILE A 66 9.16 6.04 -7.75
C ILE A 66 10.05 6.98 -6.93
N ILE A 67 10.15 6.74 -5.62
CA ILE A 67 10.99 7.55 -4.72
C ILE A 67 12.46 7.43 -5.10
N LEU A 68 12.93 6.20 -5.29
CA LEU A 68 14.31 5.94 -5.69
C LEU A 68 14.63 6.61 -7.03
N PHE A 69 13.74 6.45 -8.01
CA PHE A 69 13.84 7.12 -9.30
C PHE A 69 13.91 8.64 -9.15
N SER A 70 13.01 9.24 -8.36
CA SER A 70 12.94 10.69 -8.15
C SER A 70 14.22 11.20 -7.49
N ARG A 71 14.74 10.52 -6.47
CA ARG A 71 15.98 10.88 -5.78
C ARG A 71 17.19 10.78 -6.70
N GLN A 72 17.30 9.71 -7.48
CA GLN A 72 18.38 9.52 -8.43
C GLN A 72 18.31 10.55 -9.56
N LEU A 73 17.11 10.84 -10.08
CA LEU A 73 16.91 11.86 -11.11
C LEU A 73 17.32 13.24 -10.60
N ALA A 74 16.87 13.62 -9.40
CA ALA A 74 17.30 14.87 -8.75
C ALA A 74 18.81 14.96 -8.63
N THR A 75 19.46 13.89 -8.14
CA THR A 75 20.91 13.85 -7.96
C THR A 75 21.67 14.01 -9.28
N LEU A 76 21.25 13.29 -10.34
CA LEU A 76 21.88 13.37 -11.64
C LEU A 76 21.70 14.76 -12.27
N PHE A 77 20.49 15.33 -12.14
CA PHE A 77 20.16 16.62 -12.72
C PHE A 77 20.90 17.77 -11.98
N THR A 78 20.93 17.74 -10.66
CA THR A 78 21.73 18.69 -9.83
C THR A 78 23.24 18.59 -10.13
N ALA A 79 23.73 17.40 -10.51
CA ALA A 79 25.11 17.22 -10.96
C ALA A 79 25.36 17.77 -12.39
N GLY A 80 24.38 18.40 -13.03
CA GLY A 80 24.49 19.01 -14.36
C GLY A 80 24.34 18.02 -15.52
N ILE A 81 23.87 16.81 -15.29
CA ILE A 81 23.60 15.85 -16.36
C ILE A 81 22.30 16.25 -17.07
N PRO A 82 22.29 16.41 -18.42
CA PRO A 82 21.08 16.72 -19.17
C PRO A 82 19.96 15.73 -18.88
N LEU A 83 18.70 16.22 -18.79
CA LEU A 83 17.52 15.46 -18.40
C LEU A 83 17.36 14.15 -19.19
N THR A 84 17.46 14.20 -20.52
CA THR A 84 17.33 13.02 -21.40
C THR A 84 18.40 11.96 -21.10
N ARG A 85 19.63 12.39 -20.81
CA ARG A 85 20.72 11.49 -20.45
C ARG A 85 20.55 10.91 -19.04
N ALA A 86 20.05 11.70 -18.10
CA ALA A 86 19.70 11.21 -16.75
C ALA A 86 18.59 10.15 -16.84
N LEU A 87 17.52 10.41 -17.60
CA LEU A 87 16.46 9.45 -17.86
C LEU A 87 16.96 8.15 -18.50
N PHE A 88 17.83 8.24 -19.53
CA PHE A 88 18.44 7.06 -20.14
C PHE A 88 19.28 6.25 -19.14
N THR A 89 20.05 6.92 -18.29
CA THR A 89 20.88 6.25 -17.27
C THR A 89 20.00 5.48 -16.29
N LEU A 90 18.90 6.09 -15.86
CA LEU A 90 17.94 5.47 -14.93
C LEU A 90 17.16 4.33 -15.59
N GLU A 91 16.75 4.49 -16.86
CA GLU A 91 16.07 3.43 -17.64
C GLU A 91 16.87 2.12 -17.61
N VAL A 92 18.20 2.19 -17.77
CA VAL A 92 19.08 1.00 -17.76
C VAL A 92 19.23 0.39 -16.35
N GLN A 93 19.12 1.19 -15.29
CA GLN A 93 19.29 0.75 -13.90
C GLN A 93 18.02 0.17 -13.27
N LEU A 94 16.86 0.49 -13.82
CA LEU A 94 15.56 0.04 -13.27
C LEU A 94 15.40 -1.48 -13.42
N VAL A 95 15.02 -2.14 -12.32
CA VAL A 95 14.76 -3.58 -12.27
C VAL A 95 13.33 -3.92 -12.71
N ASN A 96 12.37 -3.03 -12.42
CA ASN A 96 10.97 -3.22 -12.76
C ASN A 96 10.71 -2.90 -14.23
N LYS A 97 10.50 -3.94 -15.05
CA LYS A 97 10.31 -3.80 -16.51
C LYS A 97 9.18 -2.83 -16.89
N LYS A 98 8.05 -2.86 -16.17
CA LYS A 98 6.94 -1.93 -16.46
C LYS A 98 7.34 -0.48 -16.20
N PHE A 99 8.11 -0.26 -15.16
CA PHE A 99 8.62 1.07 -14.86
C PHE A 99 9.67 1.51 -15.87
N THR A 100 10.58 0.61 -16.27
CA THR A 100 11.55 0.83 -17.36
C THR A 100 10.84 1.25 -18.65
N ASP A 101 9.78 0.54 -19.05
CA ASP A 101 9.01 0.86 -20.27
C ASP A 101 8.35 2.25 -20.20
N ILE A 102 7.88 2.65 -19.00
CA ILE A 102 7.31 3.99 -18.79
C ILE A 102 8.40 5.06 -18.89
N ILE A 103 9.52 4.90 -18.18
CA ILE A 103 10.62 5.87 -18.22
C ILE A 103 11.21 6.00 -19.62
N LYS A 104 11.29 4.91 -20.35
CA LYS A 104 11.69 4.92 -21.77
C LYS A 104 10.76 5.80 -22.61
N ARG A 105 9.44 5.66 -22.47
CA ARG A 105 8.45 6.49 -23.19
C ARG A 105 8.59 7.96 -22.80
N VAL A 106 8.66 8.25 -21.49
CA VAL A 106 8.89 9.62 -20.99
C VAL A 106 10.15 10.22 -21.61
N ARG A 107 11.24 9.45 -21.70
CA ARG A 107 12.48 9.93 -22.35
C ARG A 107 12.26 10.18 -23.86
N GLU A 108 11.62 9.25 -24.56
CA GLU A 108 11.33 9.39 -25.99
C GLU A 108 10.44 10.60 -26.29
N ASP A 109 9.44 10.88 -25.45
CA ASP A 109 8.57 12.05 -25.54
C ASP A 109 9.34 13.37 -25.34
N VAL A 110 10.22 13.41 -24.32
CA VAL A 110 11.09 14.58 -24.07
C VAL A 110 12.10 14.77 -25.19
N GLU A 111 12.70 13.71 -25.73
CA GLU A 111 13.59 13.78 -26.92
C GLU A 111 12.83 14.22 -28.18
N GLY A 112 11.54 13.91 -28.25
CA GLY A 112 10.62 14.36 -29.31
C GLY A 112 10.17 15.82 -29.17
N GLY A 113 10.57 16.51 -28.10
CA GLY A 113 10.29 17.94 -27.89
C GLY A 113 9.09 18.22 -26.97
N SER A 114 8.48 17.20 -26.35
CA SER A 114 7.47 17.40 -25.30
C SER A 114 8.14 17.95 -24.03
N THR A 115 7.39 18.73 -23.23
CA THR A 115 7.83 19.10 -21.89
C THR A 115 7.90 17.86 -20.99
N PHE A 116 8.80 17.86 -20.02
CA PHE A 116 8.92 16.74 -19.07
C PHE A 116 7.66 16.55 -18.25
N ALA A 117 7.02 17.65 -17.83
CA ALA A 117 5.73 17.61 -17.14
C ALA A 117 4.64 16.92 -17.96
N HIS A 118 4.54 17.23 -19.26
CA HIS A 118 3.56 16.62 -20.15
C HIS A 118 3.83 15.12 -20.36
N ALA A 119 5.09 14.75 -20.58
CA ALA A 119 5.47 13.33 -20.68
C ALA A 119 5.15 12.52 -19.42
N LEU A 120 5.29 13.11 -18.22
CA LEU A 120 4.90 12.48 -16.96
C LEU A 120 3.38 12.37 -16.80
N GLN A 121 2.63 13.39 -17.27
CA GLN A 121 1.16 13.44 -17.19
C GLN A 121 0.48 12.31 -17.98
N GLU A 122 1.11 11.80 -19.03
CA GLU A 122 0.63 10.64 -19.80
C GLU A 122 0.63 9.34 -18.97
N HIS A 123 1.31 9.35 -17.82
CA HIS A 123 1.43 8.19 -16.91
C HIS A 123 0.88 8.45 -15.50
N PRO A 124 -0.41 8.83 -15.34
CA PRO A 124 -0.99 9.27 -14.06
C PRO A 124 -1.05 8.16 -12.99
N GLN A 125 -0.95 6.90 -13.39
CA GLN A 125 -0.87 5.75 -12.49
C GLN A 125 0.48 5.62 -11.74
N VAL A 126 1.51 6.32 -12.22
CA VAL A 126 2.86 6.34 -11.65
C VAL A 126 3.19 7.72 -11.10
N PHE A 127 2.95 8.74 -11.91
CA PHE A 127 3.21 10.13 -11.56
C PHE A 127 1.88 10.82 -11.27
N ASP A 128 1.58 11.01 -9.99
CA ASP A 128 0.35 11.68 -9.57
C ASP A 128 0.37 13.18 -9.95
N GLU A 129 -0.79 13.81 -9.80
CA GLU A 129 -0.98 15.20 -10.15
C GLU A 129 -0.02 16.15 -9.43
N THR A 130 0.30 15.87 -8.15
CA THR A 130 1.30 16.64 -7.42
C THR A 130 2.65 16.58 -8.11
N TYR A 131 3.03 15.39 -8.61
CA TYR A 131 4.31 15.18 -9.27
C TYR A 131 4.46 16.02 -10.52
N HIS A 132 3.55 15.84 -11.49
CA HIS A 132 3.67 16.55 -12.76
C HIS A 132 3.42 18.06 -12.64
N SER A 133 2.53 18.53 -11.72
CA SER A 133 2.31 19.97 -11.51
C SER A 133 3.52 20.67 -10.90
N MET A 134 4.23 20.02 -9.98
CA MET A 134 5.50 20.56 -9.47
C MET A 134 6.57 20.62 -10.56
N VAL A 135 6.67 19.55 -11.38
CA VAL A 135 7.61 19.53 -12.51
C VAL A 135 7.27 20.63 -13.52
N GLU A 136 6.00 20.83 -13.85
CA GLU A 136 5.52 21.90 -14.73
C GLU A 136 5.94 23.29 -14.23
N ALA A 137 5.74 23.55 -12.94
CA ALA A 137 6.20 24.79 -12.31
C ALA A 137 7.73 24.95 -12.38
N GLY A 138 8.48 23.87 -12.16
CA GLY A 138 9.93 23.86 -12.25
C GLY A 138 10.47 24.10 -13.65
N GLU A 139 9.85 23.50 -14.67
CA GLU A 139 10.19 23.74 -16.08
C GLU A 139 9.90 25.18 -16.48
N ALA A 140 8.71 25.70 -16.14
CA ALA A 140 8.32 27.07 -16.45
C ALA A 140 9.21 28.11 -15.73
N GLY A 141 9.64 27.81 -14.51
CA GLY A 141 10.48 28.67 -13.70
C GLY A 141 12.00 28.51 -13.95
N GLY A 142 12.43 27.50 -14.70
CA GLY A 142 13.85 27.18 -14.89
C GLY A 142 14.57 26.68 -13.63
N ILE A 143 13.83 26.16 -12.65
CA ILE A 143 14.31 25.68 -11.34
C ILE A 143 14.01 24.18 -11.15
N LEU A 144 14.07 23.42 -12.24
CA LEU A 144 13.72 21.99 -12.23
C LEU A 144 14.57 21.16 -11.27
N ASP A 145 15.84 21.52 -11.08
CA ASP A 145 16.77 20.91 -10.13
C ASP A 145 16.26 20.97 -8.68
N ASP A 146 15.86 22.16 -8.25
CA ASP A 146 15.32 22.40 -6.90
C ASP A 146 13.96 21.68 -6.74
N ILE A 147 13.12 21.71 -7.75
CA ILE A 147 11.82 21.03 -7.75
C ILE A 147 11.96 19.51 -7.64
N LEU A 148 12.88 18.92 -8.38
CA LEU A 148 13.11 17.47 -8.33
C LEU A 148 13.62 17.02 -6.95
N ASP A 149 14.49 17.79 -6.31
CA ASP A 149 14.96 17.50 -4.95
C ASP A 149 13.84 17.62 -3.91
N ARG A 150 13.03 18.69 -4.00
CA ARG A 150 11.85 18.88 -3.15
C ARG A 150 10.83 17.73 -3.32
N LEU A 151 10.57 17.33 -4.56
CA LEU A 151 9.67 16.23 -4.91
C LEU A 151 10.15 14.92 -4.30
N ALA A 152 11.42 14.59 -4.46
CA ALA A 152 12.02 13.40 -3.87
C ALA A 152 11.89 13.42 -2.34
N THR A 153 12.25 14.53 -1.72
CA THR A 153 12.16 14.71 -0.26
C THR A 153 10.72 14.59 0.25
N MET A 154 9.76 15.21 -0.46
CA MET A 154 8.34 15.12 -0.11
C MET A 154 7.83 13.67 -0.18
N LYS A 155 8.13 12.96 -1.26
CA LYS A 155 7.71 11.56 -1.44
C LYS A 155 8.34 10.64 -0.41
N GLU A 156 9.64 10.82 -0.11
CA GLU A 156 10.34 10.08 0.95
C GLU A 156 9.66 10.25 2.30
N LYS A 157 9.33 11.49 2.68
CA LYS A 157 8.68 11.78 3.96
C LYS A 157 7.27 11.20 4.05
N ILE A 158 6.48 11.30 2.99
CA ILE A 158 5.15 10.67 2.94
C ILE A 158 5.27 9.15 3.09
N GLN A 159 6.23 8.52 2.41
CA GLN A 159 6.45 7.09 2.50
C GLN A 159 6.98 6.65 3.86
N GLU A 160 7.85 7.44 4.48
CA GLU A 160 8.34 7.20 5.85
C GLU A 160 7.16 7.10 6.83
N ILE A 161 6.22 8.06 6.80
CA ILE A 161 5.02 8.04 7.65
C ILE A 161 4.14 6.83 7.33
N ASN A 162 3.87 6.57 6.04
CA ASN A 162 3.06 5.42 5.63
C ASN A 162 3.67 4.09 6.12
N SER A 163 4.98 3.94 6.02
CA SER A 163 5.71 2.75 6.48
C SER A 163 5.65 2.59 8.00
N LYS A 164 5.80 3.68 8.76
CA LYS A 164 5.65 3.68 10.22
C LYS A 164 4.23 3.26 10.63
N VAL A 165 3.20 3.83 9.99
CA VAL A 165 1.79 3.45 10.23
C VAL A 165 1.55 1.98 9.93
N LYS A 166 2.05 1.51 8.79
CA LYS A 166 1.91 0.10 8.37
C LYS A 166 2.60 -0.84 9.36
N SER A 167 3.83 -0.54 9.75
CA SER A 167 4.61 -1.35 10.68
C SER A 167 3.95 -1.41 12.07
N ALA A 168 3.48 -0.27 12.59
CA ALA A 168 2.81 -0.21 13.89
C ALA A 168 1.51 -1.03 13.93
N THR A 169 0.80 -1.14 12.80
CA THR A 169 -0.45 -1.93 12.71
C THR A 169 -0.22 -3.41 12.40
N LEU A 170 1.00 -3.82 12.07
CA LEU A 170 1.31 -5.21 11.69
C LEU A 170 1.20 -6.16 12.88
N TYR A 171 1.86 -5.82 13.99
CA TYR A 171 1.84 -6.64 15.21
C TYR A 171 0.41 -6.89 15.74
N PRO A 172 -0.44 -5.88 15.97
CA PRO A 172 -1.84 -6.08 16.36
C PRO A 172 -2.61 -6.98 15.37
N LYS A 173 -2.41 -6.83 14.07
CA LYS A 173 -3.08 -7.68 13.07
C LYS A 173 -2.66 -9.14 13.18
N ILE A 174 -1.37 -9.42 13.38
CA ILE A 174 -0.85 -10.79 13.54
C ILE A 174 -1.44 -11.42 14.81
N VAL A 175 -1.41 -10.70 15.94
CA VAL A 175 -1.94 -11.20 17.22
C VAL A 175 -3.44 -11.49 17.12
N VAL A 176 -4.23 -10.56 16.60
CA VAL A 176 -5.68 -10.76 16.39
C VAL A 176 -5.93 -11.94 15.44
N GLY A 177 -5.17 -12.07 14.37
CA GLY A 177 -5.25 -13.22 13.45
C GLY A 177 -4.96 -14.55 14.14
N ALA A 178 -3.91 -14.62 14.95
CA ALA A 178 -3.57 -15.81 15.72
C ALA A 178 -4.67 -16.19 16.75
N ILE A 179 -5.25 -15.19 17.42
CA ILE A 179 -6.38 -15.40 18.34
C ILE A 179 -7.59 -15.98 17.59
N ILE A 180 -7.96 -15.41 16.44
CA ILE A 180 -9.08 -15.90 15.63
C ILE A 180 -8.85 -17.35 15.19
N ILE A 181 -7.64 -17.68 14.73
CA ILE A 181 -7.27 -19.04 14.33
C ILE A 181 -7.38 -20.00 15.53
N ALA A 182 -6.86 -19.60 16.70
CA ALA A 182 -6.95 -20.40 17.93
C ALA A 182 -8.42 -20.66 18.34
N ILE A 183 -9.27 -19.64 18.27
CA ILE A 183 -10.71 -19.77 18.55
C ILE A 183 -11.35 -20.76 17.56
N ILE A 184 -11.09 -20.64 16.28
CA ILE A 184 -11.63 -21.53 15.25
C ILE A 184 -11.23 -22.99 15.55
N ILE A 185 -9.95 -23.24 15.84
CA ILE A 185 -9.46 -24.59 16.17
C ILE A 185 -10.17 -25.14 17.43
N LEU A 186 -10.27 -24.34 18.48
CA LEU A 186 -10.94 -24.77 19.72
C LEU A 186 -12.42 -25.07 19.50
N VAL A 187 -13.12 -24.19 18.78
CA VAL A 187 -14.58 -24.30 18.52
C VAL A 187 -14.88 -25.50 17.60
N THR A 188 -14.04 -25.75 16.60
CA THR A 188 -14.31 -26.81 15.61
C THR A 188 -13.78 -28.20 16.03
N PHE A 189 -12.72 -28.28 16.82
CA PHE A 189 -12.10 -29.56 17.17
C PHE A 189 -12.26 -29.91 18.67
N ALA A 190 -11.88 -29.02 19.58
CA ALA A 190 -11.85 -29.35 20.99
C ALA A 190 -13.26 -29.40 21.61
N ILE A 191 -14.07 -28.38 21.42
CA ILE A 191 -15.41 -28.28 22.05
C ILE A 191 -16.32 -29.45 21.68
N PRO A 192 -16.42 -29.92 20.41
CA PRO A 192 -17.25 -31.09 20.08
C PRO A 192 -16.82 -32.37 20.78
N GLN A 193 -15.52 -32.57 21.02
CA GLN A 193 -15.04 -33.75 21.74
C GLN A 193 -15.48 -33.71 23.21
N PHE A 194 -15.35 -32.56 23.88
CA PHE A 194 -15.86 -32.37 25.23
C PHE A 194 -17.39 -32.50 25.30
N ALA A 195 -18.13 -31.93 24.33
CA ALA A 195 -19.58 -32.05 24.29
C ALA A 195 -20.04 -33.52 24.22
N LYS A 196 -19.36 -34.36 23.44
CA LYS A 196 -19.63 -35.81 23.37
C LYS A 196 -19.36 -36.52 24.68
N LEU A 197 -18.27 -36.18 25.37
CA LEU A 197 -17.94 -36.73 26.70
C LEU A 197 -19.04 -36.37 27.73
N TYR A 198 -19.49 -35.14 27.75
CA TYR A 198 -20.50 -34.69 28.72
C TYR A 198 -21.92 -35.21 28.44
N SER A 199 -22.26 -35.44 27.18
CA SER A 199 -23.58 -35.97 26.81
C SER A 199 -23.87 -37.39 27.41
N GLY A 200 -22.82 -38.12 27.75
CA GLY A 200 -22.93 -39.45 28.41
C GLY A 200 -23.31 -39.43 29.88
N PHE A 201 -23.22 -38.25 30.56
CA PHE A 201 -23.44 -38.18 32.01
C PHE A 201 -24.81 -37.64 32.43
N ASN A 202 -25.69 -37.25 31.53
CA ASN A 202 -27.05 -36.72 31.82
C ASN A 202 -27.09 -35.55 32.85
N VAL A 203 -26.01 -34.78 33.00
CA VAL A 203 -25.90 -33.67 33.93
C VAL A 203 -26.21 -32.35 33.19
N PRO A 204 -27.00 -31.43 33.77
CA PRO A 204 -27.27 -30.13 33.14
C PRO A 204 -25.98 -29.34 32.98
N LEU A 205 -25.68 -28.97 31.75
CA LEU A 205 -24.44 -28.23 31.41
C LEU A 205 -24.51 -26.77 31.92
N PRO A 206 -23.44 -26.23 32.52
CA PRO A 206 -23.32 -24.83 32.90
C PRO A 206 -23.47 -23.86 31.71
N LEU A 207 -23.92 -22.62 32.00
CA LEU A 207 -24.15 -21.60 30.97
C LEU A 207 -22.94 -21.37 30.05
N PRO A 208 -21.69 -21.22 30.51
CA PRO A 208 -20.53 -21.00 29.63
C PRO A 208 -20.34 -22.14 28.64
N THR A 209 -20.49 -23.40 29.10
CA THR A 209 -20.37 -24.60 28.24
C THR A 209 -21.48 -24.67 27.20
N ARG A 210 -22.73 -24.33 27.58
CA ARG A 210 -23.85 -24.26 26.65
C ARG A 210 -23.62 -23.24 25.51
N ILE A 211 -23.16 -22.04 25.87
CA ILE A 211 -22.84 -21.00 24.89
C ILE A 211 -21.77 -21.52 23.90
N LEU A 212 -20.69 -22.14 24.39
CA LEU A 212 -19.64 -22.69 23.54
C LEU A 212 -20.15 -23.81 22.62
N ILE A 213 -21.02 -24.69 23.09
CA ILE A 213 -21.61 -25.76 22.27
C ILE A 213 -22.50 -25.18 21.17
N VAL A 214 -23.32 -24.17 21.47
CA VAL A 214 -24.15 -23.48 20.47
C VAL A 214 -23.27 -22.83 19.41
N ILE A 215 -22.22 -22.12 19.82
CA ILE A 215 -21.23 -21.53 18.89
C ILE A 215 -20.57 -22.62 18.05
N SER A 216 -20.12 -23.71 18.68
CA SER A 216 -19.48 -24.84 17.98
C SER A 216 -20.41 -25.46 16.94
N ASN A 217 -21.66 -25.70 17.26
CA ASN A 217 -22.66 -26.27 16.34
C ASN A 217 -22.93 -25.30 15.16
N LEU A 218 -22.96 -24.00 15.41
CA LEU A 218 -23.04 -22.98 14.36
C LEU A 218 -21.85 -23.07 13.38
N PHE A 219 -20.64 -23.19 13.89
CA PHE A 219 -19.44 -23.26 13.07
C PHE A 219 -19.24 -24.62 12.38
N THR A 220 -19.68 -25.73 12.97
CA THR A 220 -19.52 -27.06 12.40
C THR A 220 -20.66 -27.45 11.46
N SER A 221 -21.90 -27.20 11.84
CA SER A 221 -23.09 -27.61 11.05
C SER A 221 -23.54 -26.54 10.06
N TYR A 222 -23.32 -25.26 10.38
CA TYR A 222 -23.79 -24.12 9.58
C TYR A 222 -22.64 -23.20 9.12
N TRP A 223 -21.45 -23.78 8.93
CA TRP A 223 -20.24 -23.02 8.54
C TRP A 223 -20.45 -22.12 7.31
N TYR A 224 -21.27 -22.61 6.33
CA TYR A 224 -21.61 -21.84 5.13
C TYR A 224 -22.46 -20.60 5.45
N LEU A 225 -23.41 -20.71 6.43
CA LEU A 225 -24.16 -19.54 6.90
C LEU A 225 -23.29 -18.55 7.64
N VAL A 226 -22.38 -19.04 8.49
CA VAL A 226 -21.39 -18.21 9.19
C VAL A 226 -20.48 -17.51 8.19
N ALA A 227 -20.01 -18.23 7.16
CA ALA A 227 -19.20 -17.65 6.09
C ALA A 227 -19.98 -16.54 5.34
N VAL A 228 -21.22 -16.79 4.95
CA VAL A 228 -22.08 -15.78 4.30
C VAL A 228 -22.32 -14.59 5.23
N LEU A 229 -22.62 -14.82 6.51
CA LEU A 229 -22.86 -13.77 7.51
C LEU A 229 -21.64 -12.87 7.73
N ILE A 230 -20.43 -13.40 7.55
CA ILE A 230 -19.17 -12.63 7.66
C ILE A 230 -18.80 -11.97 6.32
N ILE A 231 -18.86 -12.73 5.23
CA ILE A 231 -18.37 -12.27 3.92
C ILE A 231 -19.34 -11.25 3.29
N ALA A 232 -20.67 -11.49 3.39
CA ALA A 232 -21.65 -10.61 2.76
C ALA A 232 -21.59 -9.16 3.32
N PRO A 233 -21.57 -8.93 4.66
CA PRO A 233 -21.41 -7.57 5.19
C PRO A 233 -20.10 -6.92 4.77
N ILE A 234 -18.99 -7.69 4.70
CA ILE A 234 -17.69 -7.16 4.25
C ILE A 234 -17.77 -6.72 2.79
N LEU A 235 -18.39 -7.52 1.92
CA LEU A 235 -18.57 -7.18 0.51
C LEU A 235 -19.50 -5.99 0.33
N ILE A 236 -20.64 -5.95 1.02
CA ILE A 236 -21.59 -4.84 1.01
C ILE A 236 -20.91 -3.56 1.51
N PHE A 237 -20.16 -3.65 2.61
CA PHE A 237 -19.42 -2.53 3.16
C PHE A 237 -18.34 -2.02 2.21
N ARG A 238 -17.57 -2.92 1.57
CA ARG A 238 -16.59 -2.53 0.53
C ARG A 238 -17.24 -1.89 -0.67
N TRP A 239 -18.40 -2.40 -1.09
CA TRP A 239 -19.16 -1.79 -2.18
C TRP A 239 -19.70 -0.41 -1.78
N TYR A 240 -20.26 -0.27 -0.58
CA TYR A 240 -20.73 1.01 -0.05
C TYR A 240 -19.64 2.06 0.02
N ILE A 241 -18.45 1.73 0.55
CA ILE A 241 -17.31 2.67 0.64
C ILE A 241 -16.78 3.08 -0.75
N ARG A 242 -17.02 2.30 -1.80
CA ARG A 242 -16.63 2.70 -3.16
C ARG A 242 -17.53 3.81 -3.73
N THR A 243 -18.71 4.03 -3.17
CA THR A 243 -19.57 5.16 -3.56
C THR A 243 -19.06 6.44 -2.93
N GLU A 244 -19.22 7.58 -3.60
CA GLU A 244 -18.78 8.88 -3.07
C GLU A 244 -19.39 9.20 -1.71
N LYS A 245 -20.71 8.97 -1.57
CA LYS A 245 -21.42 9.19 -0.29
C LYS A 245 -20.95 8.23 0.80
N GLY A 246 -20.72 6.98 0.47
CA GLY A 246 -20.23 5.98 1.42
C GLY A 246 -18.82 6.29 1.90
N HIS A 247 -17.93 6.68 1.00
CA HIS A 247 -16.57 7.10 1.33
C HIS A 247 -16.56 8.34 2.25
N TYR A 248 -17.34 9.36 1.90
CA TYR A 248 -17.47 10.56 2.73
C TYR A 248 -17.99 10.25 4.15
N ASN A 249 -19.08 9.45 4.27
CA ASN A 249 -19.64 9.06 5.57
C ASN A 249 -18.66 8.22 6.38
N TRP A 250 -17.93 7.31 5.73
CA TRP A 250 -16.91 6.50 6.37
C TRP A 250 -15.75 7.34 6.89
N ASP A 251 -15.25 8.30 6.12
CA ASP A 251 -14.19 9.20 6.54
C ASP A 251 -14.62 10.13 7.67
N LYS A 252 -15.88 10.61 7.64
CA LYS A 252 -16.48 11.34 8.75
C LYS A 252 -16.56 10.50 10.01
N PHE A 253 -16.99 9.23 9.87
CA PHE A 253 -17.05 8.29 11.00
C PHE A 253 -15.66 7.98 11.57
N LYS A 254 -14.66 7.77 10.71
CA LYS A 254 -13.27 7.57 11.15
C LYS A 254 -12.77 8.71 12.03
N LEU A 255 -13.04 9.95 11.64
CA LEU A 255 -12.64 11.13 12.43
C LEU A 255 -13.37 11.23 13.76
N ALA A 256 -14.59 10.66 13.88
CA ALA A 256 -15.37 10.67 15.12
C ALA A 256 -14.95 9.58 16.12
N ILE A 257 -14.18 8.57 15.69
CA ILE A 257 -13.71 7.50 16.59
C ILE A 257 -12.63 8.08 17.54
N PRO A 258 -12.79 7.96 18.86
CA PRO A 258 -11.76 8.39 19.79
C PRO A 258 -10.44 7.64 19.50
N ILE A 259 -9.30 8.29 19.71
CA ILE A 259 -7.93 7.79 19.46
C ILE A 259 -7.63 7.66 17.94
N PHE A 260 -8.36 6.83 17.19
CA PHE A 260 -8.14 6.61 15.75
C PHE A 260 -8.47 7.84 14.90
N GLY A 261 -9.49 8.61 15.28
CA GLY A 261 -9.87 9.84 14.57
C GLY A 261 -8.82 10.92 14.72
N LEU A 262 -8.32 11.13 15.94
CA LEU A 262 -7.23 12.05 16.19
C LEU A 262 -5.96 11.65 15.44
N PHE A 263 -5.63 10.36 15.42
CA PHE A 263 -4.49 9.85 14.68
C PHE A 263 -4.65 10.08 13.17
N SER A 264 -5.81 9.73 12.60
CA SER A 264 -6.11 9.97 11.18
C SER A 264 -6.04 11.45 10.82
N LEU A 265 -6.55 12.34 11.70
CA LEU A 265 -6.47 13.78 11.52
C LEU A 265 -5.01 14.28 11.48
N LYS A 266 -4.17 13.82 12.42
CA LYS A 266 -2.74 14.18 12.47
C LYS A 266 -2.00 13.78 11.18
N VAL A 267 -2.19 12.55 10.71
CA VAL A 267 -1.61 12.07 9.44
C VAL A 267 -2.10 12.92 8.27
N THR A 268 -3.40 13.25 8.25
CA THR A 268 -3.98 14.09 7.20
C THR A 268 -3.41 15.50 7.22
N MET A 269 -3.22 16.10 8.41
CA MET A 269 -2.65 17.45 8.56
C MET A 269 -1.17 17.48 8.18
N SER A 270 -0.40 16.46 8.54
CA SER A 270 0.99 16.33 8.08
C SER A 270 1.06 16.32 6.55
N ARG A 271 0.25 15.48 5.89
CA ARG A 271 0.20 15.40 4.43
C ARG A 271 -0.27 16.70 3.79
N PHE A 272 -1.36 17.27 4.29
CA PHE A 272 -1.88 18.56 3.85
C PHE A 272 -0.80 19.64 3.87
N ALA A 273 -0.18 19.85 5.02
CA ALA A 273 0.81 20.91 5.19
C ALA A 273 2.06 20.68 4.33
N ARG A 274 2.50 19.43 4.21
CA ARG A 274 3.67 19.05 3.38
C ARG A 274 3.42 19.28 1.90
N VAL A 275 2.30 18.80 1.38
CA VAL A 275 1.99 18.94 -0.04
C VAL A 275 1.70 20.41 -0.39
N PHE A 276 0.90 21.08 0.45
CA PHE A 276 0.57 22.49 0.23
C PHE A 276 1.82 23.37 0.31
N GLY A 277 2.65 23.17 1.34
CA GLY A 277 3.92 23.89 1.48
C GLY A 277 4.87 23.65 0.32
N ALA A 278 5.00 22.41 -0.15
CA ALA A 278 5.86 22.09 -1.28
C ALA A 278 5.38 22.73 -2.58
N LEU A 279 4.08 22.66 -2.88
CA LEU A 279 3.48 23.30 -4.07
C LEU A 279 3.64 24.83 -4.05
N TYR A 280 3.29 25.45 -2.92
CA TYR A 280 3.40 26.90 -2.77
C TYR A 280 4.86 27.38 -2.85
N LYS A 281 5.78 26.69 -2.20
CA LYS A 281 7.23 26.94 -2.26
C LYS A 281 7.80 26.75 -3.66
N SER A 282 7.16 25.94 -4.49
CA SER A 282 7.53 25.71 -5.90
C SER A 282 6.99 26.80 -6.83
N GLY A 283 6.32 27.84 -6.29
CA GLY A 283 5.81 28.97 -7.05
C GLY A 283 4.41 28.77 -7.63
N LEU A 284 3.71 27.67 -7.32
CA LEU A 284 2.34 27.50 -7.74
C LEU A 284 1.41 28.49 -7.02
N PRO A 285 0.44 29.10 -7.74
CA PRO A 285 -0.57 29.94 -7.14
C PRO A 285 -1.36 29.20 -6.02
N ILE A 286 -1.75 29.94 -4.99
CA ILE A 286 -2.44 29.39 -3.81
C ILE A 286 -3.70 28.61 -4.19
N LEU A 287 -4.49 29.09 -5.14
CA LEU A 287 -5.71 28.45 -5.61
C LEU A 287 -5.42 27.11 -6.30
N GLN A 288 -4.42 27.07 -7.17
CA GLN A 288 -4.00 25.82 -7.83
C GLN A 288 -3.43 24.83 -6.83
N SER A 289 -2.64 25.29 -5.86
CA SER A 289 -2.11 24.47 -4.79
C SER A 289 -3.22 23.85 -3.94
N LEU A 290 -4.25 24.62 -3.57
CA LEU A 290 -5.42 24.12 -2.81
C LEU A 290 -6.21 23.09 -3.62
N ASP A 291 -6.41 23.30 -4.90
CA ASP A 291 -7.08 22.35 -5.79
C ASP A 291 -6.36 21.01 -5.83
N ILE A 292 -5.03 21.00 -6.06
CA ILE A 292 -4.21 19.79 -6.07
C ILE A 292 -4.26 19.10 -4.69
N VAL A 293 -4.06 19.87 -3.60
CA VAL A 293 -4.07 19.32 -2.23
C VAL A 293 -5.42 18.68 -1.90
N SER A 294 -6.53 19.26 -2.35
CA SER A 294 -7.87 18.71 -2.14
C SER A 294 -8.01 17.28 -2.71
N ARG A 295 -7.29 16.97 -3.78
CA ARG A 295 -7.31 15.65 -4.44
C ARG A 295 -6.33 14.64 -3.83
N VAL A 296 -5.24 15.13 -3.23
CA VAL A 296 -4.17 14.31 -2.65
C VAL A 296 -4.43 13.91 -1.20
N VAL A 297 -5.23 14.68 -0.49
CA VAL A 297 -5.59 14.39 0.91
C VAL A 297 -6.51 13.18 0.99
N ASP A 298 -6.12 12.16 1.79
CA ASP A 298 -6.79 10.85 1.88
C ASP A 298 -8.21 10.90 2.50
N ASN A 299 -8.59 11.99 3.16
CA ASN A 299 -9.88 12.12 3.83
C ASN A 299 -10.86 12.96 3.00
N LYS A 300 -11.96 12.35 2.54
CA LYS A 300 -12.96 13.01 1.70
C LYS A 300 -13.70 14.18 2.38
N LEU A 301 -13.85 14.15 3.70
CA LEU A 301 -14.44 15.27 4.44
C LEU A 301 -13.52 16.50 4.39
N ILE A 302 -12.22 16.30 4.65
CA ILE A 302 -11.21 17.35 4.62
C ILE A 302 -10.96 17.79 3.17
N SER A 303 -10.88 16.87 2.23
CA SER A 303 -10.78 17.13 0.79
C SER A 303 -11.88 18.07 0.30
N LYS A 304 -13.14 17.78 0.66
CA LYS A 304 -14.28 18.63 0.32
C LYS A 304 -14.16 20.01 0.96
N SER A 305 -13.79 20.08 2.24
CA SER A 305 -13.61 21.37 2.93
C SER A 305 -12.53 22.22 2.27
N ILE A 306 -11.40 21.63 1.83
CA ILE A 306 -10.35 22.34 1.11
C ILE A 306 -10.89 22.89 -0.23
N LYS A 307 -11.72 22.10 -0.93
CA LYS A 307 -12.33 22.53 -2.19
C LYS A 307 -13.33 23.69 -2.00
N ASP A 308 -14.11 23.64 -0.93
CA ASP A 308 -15.03 24.71 -0.57
C ASP A 308 -14.23 25.99 -0.20
N ILE A 309 -13.15 25.85 0.58
CA ILE A 309 -12.21 26.93 0.92
C ILE A 309 -11.57 27.53 -0.34
N GLU A 310 -11.09 26.71 -1.29
CA GLU A 310 -10.51 27.20 -2.55
C GLU A 310 -11.48 28.14 -3.28
N THR A 311 -12.76 27.75 -3.32
CA THR A 311 -13.82 28.55 -3.97
C THR A 311 -14.00 29.91 -3.29
N ASP A 312 -13.99 29.93 -1.94
CA ASP A 312 -14.16 31.17 -1.17
C ASP A 312 -12.92 32.06 -1.18
N VAL A 313 -11.70 31.50 -1.17
CA VAL A 313 -10.43 32.22 -1.35
C VAL A 313 -10.40 32.93 -2.70
N ARG A 314 -10.94 32.31 -3.75
CA ARG A 314 -11.09 32.95 -5.08
C ARG A 314 -11.95 34.21 -5.01
N GLY A 315 -12.87 34.29 -4.05
CA GLY A 315 -13.67 35.47 -3.73
C GLY A 315 -12.94 36.54 -2.89
N GLY A 316 -11.65 36.33 -2.57
CA GLY A 316 -10.82 37.28 -1.82
C GLY A 316 -10.91 37.17 -0.29
N LYS A 317 -11.49 36.09 0.25
CA LYS A 317 -11.52 35.86 1.69
C LYS A 317 -10.17 35.28 2.17
N SER A 318 -9.82 35.54 3.44
CA SER A 318 -8.60 34.97 4.07
C SER A 318 -8.68 33.45 4.18
N LEU A 319 -7.60 32.77 3.83
CA LEU A 319 -7.49 31.32 3.93
C LEU A 319 -7.63 30.86 5.39
N SER A 320 -6.95 31.52 6.33
CA SER A 320 -6.97 31.19 7.75
C SER A 320 -8.37 31.34 8.36
N GLU A 321 -9.12 32.40 7.99
CA GLU A 321 -10.49 32.59 8.48
C GLU A 321 -11.43 31.47 7.99
N LEU A 322 -11.30 31.08 6.72
CA LEU A 322 -12.10 29.99 6.15
C LEU A 322 -11.77 28.64 6.78
N MET A 323 -10.50 28.38 7.05
CA MET A 323 -10.07 27.17 7.76
C MET A 323 -10.61 27.11 9.19
N ASP A 324 -10.67 28.26 9.90
CA ASP A 324 -11.27 28.33 11.24
C ASP A 324 -12.77 28.06 11.21
N GLN A 325 -13.48 28.68 10.28
CA GLN A 325 -14.93 28.46 10.08
C GLN A 325 -15.27 27.02 9.78
N ALA A 326 -14.43 26.32 9.04
CA ALA A 326 -14.62 24.90 8.68
C ALA A 326 -14.56 23.96 9.90
N ARG A 327 -13.90 24.35 11.00
CA ARG A 327 -13.72 23.58 12.26
C ARG A 327 -13.16 22.16 12.08
N LEU A 328 -12.55 21.90 10.94
CA LEU A 328 -11.91 20.61 10.63
C LEU A 328 -10.39 20.66 10.79
N PHE A 329 -9.85 21.86 10.81
CA PHE A 329 -8.42 22.10 10.97
C PHE A 329 -8.10 22.41 12.43
N PRO A 330 -7.07 21.75 13.02
CA PRO A 330 -6.65 22.06 14.38
C PRO A 330 -6.23 23.54 14.53
N PRO A 331 -6.45 24.16 15.71
CA PRO A 331 -6.15 25.58 15.94
C PRO A 331 -4.72 25.98 15.58
N MET A 332 -3.75 25.08 15.84
CA MET A 332 -2.34 25.32 15.50
C MET A 332 -2.15 25.48 13.98
N VAL A 333 -2.82 24.66 13.16
CA VAL A 333 -2.73 24.78 11.69
C VAL A 333 -3.27 26.12 11.23
N VAL A 334 -4.47 26.48 11.71
CA VAL A 334 -5.13 27.77 11.40
C VAL A 334 -4.24 28.94 11.78
N GLN A 335 -3.66 28.91 12.98
CA GLN A 335 -2.79 29.99 13.46
C GLN A 335 -1.49 30.11 12.65
N MET A 336 -0.85 28.98 12.28
CA MET A 336 0.34 29.02 11.44
C MET A 336 0.03 29.53 10.03
N VAL A 337 -1.09 29.11 9.45
CA VAL A 337 -1.55 29.64 8.16
C VAL A 337 -1.81 31.14 8.24
N LYS A 338 -2.45 31.63 9.32
CA LYS A 338 -2.68 33.06 9.54
C LYS A 338 -1.36 33.84 9.60
N VAL A 339 -0.41 33.38 10.40
CA VAL A 339 0.93 34.02 10.47
C VAL A 339 1.58 34.00 9.09
N GLY A 340 1.49 32.91 8.34
CA GLY A 340 2.04 32.80 7.00
C GLY A 340 1.37 33.75 5.99
N GLU A 341 0.04 33.94 6.07
CA GLU A 341 -0.70 34.94 5.27
C GLU A 341 -0.25 36.38 5.62
N ASP A 342 -0.20 36.72 6.91
CA ASP A 342 0.13 38.05 7.39
C ASP A 342 1.59 38.44 7.07
N THR A 343 2.52 37.47 7.07
CA THR A 343 3.97 37.70 6.86
C THR A 343 4.43 37.40 5.44
N GLY A 344 3.60 36.77 4.60
CA GLY A 344 4.00 36.28 3.27
C GLY A 344 4.92 35.04 3.30
N ALA A 345 5.07 34.39 4.46
CA ALA A 345 5.94 33.21 4.66
C ALA A 345 5.11 31.93 4.86
N LEU A 346 4.09 31.73 4.02
CA LEU A 346 3.15 30.61 4.15
C LEU A 346 3.84 29.24 3.96
N ASP A 347 4.83 29.15 3.08
CA ASP A 347 5.62 27.94 2.85
C ASP A 347 6.42 27.51 4.09
N GLU A 348 7.07 28.47 4.77
CA GLU A 348 7.82 28.19 6.00
C GLU A 348 6.89 27.73 7.13
N MET A 349 5.72 28.39 7.28
CA MET A 349 4.73 28.04 8.30
C MET A 349 4.15 26.66 8.04
N LEU A 350 3.83 26.32 6.80
CA LEU A 350 3.34 25.00 6.42
C LEU A 350 4.41 23.91 6.63
N GLU A 351 5.68 24.21 6.39
CA GLU A 351 6.77 23.28 6.67
C GLU A 351 6.88 23.01 8.19
N LYS A 352 6.75 24.04 9.05
CA LYS A 352 6.70 23.87 10.51
C LYS A 352 5.50 23.03 10.96
N VAL A 353 4.34 23.26 10.37
CA VAL A 353 3.14 22.44 10.61
C VAL A 353 3.40 20.99 10.23
N ALA A 354 3.97 20.72 9.06
CA ALA A 354 4.29 19.37 8.62
C ALA A 354 5.25 18.67 9.59
N GLN A 355 6.35 19.34 9.98
CA GLN A 355 7.32 18.80 10.93
C GLN A 355 6.70 18.50 12.30
N TYR A 356 5.84 19.38 12.81
CA TYR A 356 5.14 19.17 14.08
C TYR A 356 4.24 17.93 14.02
N TYR A 357 3.41 17.81 12.96
CA TYR A 357 2.52 16.66 12.84
C TYR A 357 3.26 15.36 12.53
N ASP A 358 4.40 15.38 11.87
CA ASP A 358 5.25 14.21 11.72
C ASP A 358 5.70 13.66 13.08
N GLN A 359 6.20 14.56 13.96
CA GLN A 359 6.62 14.19 15.32
C GLN A 359 5.41 13.72 16.16
N ASP A 360 4.27 14.39 16.03
CA ASP A 360 3.06 14.04 16.77
C ASP A 360 2.45 12.71 16.30
N VAL A 361 2.57 12.39 15.02
CA VAL A 361 2.23 11.07 14.46
C VAL A 361 3.17 10.00 15.04
N ASP A 362 4.48 10.23 15.04
CA ASP A 362 5.47 9.30 15.60
C ASP A 362 5.21 9.03 17.10
N TYR A 363 4.92 10.07 17.87
CA TYR A 363 4.55 9.95 19.27
C TYR A 363 3.25 9.13 19.46
N THR A 364 2.24 9.43 18.66
CA THR A 364 0.96 8.75 18.72
C THR A 364 1.09 7.25 18.36
N ILE A 365 1.92 6.92 17.35
CA ILE A 365 2.21 5.52 16.96
C ILE A 365 2.82 4.75 18.13
N ARG A 366 3.83 5.31 18.80
CA ARG A 366 4.47 4.67 19.97
C ARG A 366 3.47 4.44 21.10
N ASN A 367 2.67 5.44 21.42
CA ASN A 367 1.66 5.34 22.45
C ASN A 367 0.55 4.32 22.12
N LEU A 368 0.09 4.30 20.87
CA LEU A 368 -0.90 3.31 20.43
C LEU A 368 -0.39 1.87 20.61
N THR A 369 0.86 1.61 20.26
CA THR A 369 1.45 0.28 20.43
C THR A 369 1.51 -0.11 21.90
N THR A 370 1.93 0.82 22.77
CA THR A 370 2.00 0.60 24.22
C THR A 370 0.63 0.37 24.87
N ILE A 371 -0.43 1.04 24.39
CA ILE A 371 -1.79 0.87 24.92
C ILE A 371 -2.45 -0.41 24.40
N LEU A 372 -2.15 -0.80 23.15
CA LEU A 372 -2.75 -1.99 22.55
C LEU A 372 -2.29 -3.28 23.24
N GLU A 373 -1.05 -3.35 23.73
CA GLU A 373 -0.50 -4.54 24.38
C GLU A 373 -1.29 -4.96 25.63
N PRO A 374 -1.51 -4.08 26.66
CA PRO A 374 -2.35 -4.42 27.81
C PRO A 374 -3.79 -4.80 27.43
N VAL A 375 -4.38 -4.09 26.45
CA VAL A 375 -5.75 -4.39 25.98
C VAL A 375 -5.83 -5.80 25.39
N LEU A 376 -4.86 -6.17 24.54
CA LEU A 376 -4.79 -7.52 23.97
C LEU A 376 -4.56 -8.58 25.04
N LEU A 377 -3.69 -8.31 26.03
CA LEU A 377 -3.45 -9.24 27.14
C LEU A 377 -4.70 -9.46 27.97
N VAL A 378 -5.43 -8.41 28.35
CA VAL A 378 -6.70 -8.52 29.08
C VAL A 378 -7.73 -9.31 28.29
N PHE A 379 -7.82 -9.07 26.97
CA PHE A 379 -8.73 -9.83 26.10
C PHE A 379 -8.34 -11.32 26.03
N ILE A 380 -7.06 -11.63 25.81
CA ILE A 380 -6.57 -13.02 25.77
C ILE A 380 -6.82 -13.70 27.12
N PHE A 381 -6.48 -13.05 28.23
CA PHE A 381 -6.70 -13.60 29.57
C PHE A 381 -8.18 -13.87 29.83
N GLY A 382 -9.05 -12.90 29.53
CA GLY A 382 -10.51 -13.07 29.66
C GLY A 382 -11.04 -14.23 28.82
N MET A 383 -10.54 -14.38 27.58
CA MET A 383 -10.91 -15.50 26.70
C MET A 383 -10.44 -16.85 27.25
N VAL A 384 -9.17 -16.93 27.70
CA VAL A 384 -8.62 -18.16 28.29
C VAL A 384 -9.37 -18.54 29.57
N LEU A 385 -9.68 -17.56 30.42
CA LEU A 385 -10.47 -17.75 31.63
C LEU A 385 -11.89 -18.28 31.30
N PHE A 386 -12.55 -17.68 30.31
CA PHE A 386 -13.87 -18.13 29.85
C PHE A 386 -13.84 -19.57 29.33
N LEU A 387 -12.84 -19.92 28.54
CA LEU A 387 -12.64 -21.28 28.03
C LEU A 387 -12.35 -22.26 29.18
N ALA A 388 -11.49 -21.91 30.11
CA ALA A 388 -11.18 -22.72 31.28
C ALA A 388 -12.44 -22.98 32.10
N LEU A 389 -13.22 -21.97 32.42
CA LEU A 389 -14.50 -22.11 33.15
C LEU A 389 -15.47 -23.00 32.38
N ALA A 390 -15.60 -22.82 31.08
CA ALA A 390 -16.51 -23.61 30.26
C ALA A 390 -16.15 -25.10 30.16
N LEU A 391 -14.86 -25.44 30.29
CA LEU A 391 -14.37 -26.81 30.27
C LEU A 391 -14.35 -27.45 31.66
N PHE A 392 -13.94 -26.74 32.70
CA PHE A 392 -13.74 -27.30 34.05
C PHE A 392 -15.01 -27.30 34.93
N LEU A 393 -15.94 -26.32 34.75
CA LEU A 393 -17.17 -26.28 35.50
C LEU A 393 -18.00 -27.59 35.40
N PRO A 394 -18.23 -28.13 34.19
CA PRO A 394 -18.95 -29.40 34.06
C PRO A 394 -18.24 -30.56 34.73
N MET A 395 -16.90 -30.59 34.71
CA MET A 395 -16.12 -31.65 35.41
C MET A 395 -16.37 -31.65 36.91
N TRP A 396 -16.42 -30.48 37.52
CA TRP A 396 -16.72 -30.35 38.95
C TRP A 396 -18.16 -30.78 39.29
N ASP A 397 -19.10 -30.49 38.42
CA ASP A 397 -20.49 -30.92 38.63
C ASP A 397 -20.63 -32.43 38.50
N ILE A 398 -19.94 -33.07 37.54
CA ILE A 398 -19.91 -34.54 37.42
C ILE A 398 -19.36 -35.20 38.69
N VAL A 399 -18.23 -34.69 39.22
CA VAL A 399 -17.61 -35.24 40.45
C VAL A 399 -18.56 -35.11 41.66
N LYS A 400 -19.36 -34.03 41.77
CA LYS A 400 -20.36 -33.87 42.79
C LYS A 400 -21.54 -34.85 42.63
N PHE A 401 -21.96 -35.16 41.43
CA PHE A 401 -23.05 -36.13 41.15
C PHE A 401 -22.62 -37.56 41.36
N THR A 402 -21.35 -37.92 41.06
CA THR A 402 -20.83 -39.29 41.26
C THR A 402 -20.53 -39.62 42.72
N ARG A 403 -20.45 -38.61 43.62
CA ARG A 403 -20.26 -38.78 45.08
C ARG A 403 -21.57 -38.82 45.86
N ARG A 404 -22.70 -38.68 45.22
CA ARG A 404 -24.05 -38.92 45.77
C ARG A 404 -24.61 -40.26 45.29
#